data_28edd63739eb101b930c68eae1f5ef3e
#
_entry.id   28edd63739eb101b930c68eae1f5ef3e
#
_cell.length_a   1.000
_cell.length_b   1.000
_cell.length_c   1.000
_cell.angle_alpha   90.00
_cell.angle_beta   90.00
_cell.angle_gamma   90.00
#
_symmetry.space_group_name_H-M   'P 1'
#
loop_
_entity.id
_entity.type
_entity.pdbx_description
1 polymer ?
#
loop_
_entity_poly.entity_id
_entity_poly.type
_entity_poly.pdbx_seq_one_letter_code
_entity_poly.pdbx_strand_id
1 'polypeptide(L)'
;MRILQFTVDCPFPPVSGAEIRNAANARALASMGEVLTVSLTGAPAPSPPPNIRHRIIEAARGRGLWGRRSPHPTVHMMPDDELAEADAIWREFSPDLVVVEEIPLSQLLTLAPKHRARTVLDQHNIDSRTVADRIAGLTLWQQIRDWRQNRRKRAQARDADRRAAAMADQVWVCSQTDGALLSALGPVGDVRLIANPIPDETVLSLPIGAERYRELSLCFIGHLGYFPNIDAVKQIGRGMVPRLTASGRPWSITVAGRNPRDVVRGLCTKHGLQLIENPPHLPDLLGRAGYAPIPLRFGGGTRIKVLEAMAAGLVVCATEKAVEGLGLQAGRHFLSSNDAGELASKIVDLAKRPQAAAEMAESGRTFVRDNHSSAAIEKAIRQAIAEMPLHRTG
;
A
#
# COMPACT_ATOMS: atom_id res chain seq x y z
N MET A 1 -5.26 -25.43 -11.06
CA MET A 1 -3.96 -25.11 -10.43
C MET A 1 -4.14 -25.04 -8.92
N ARG A 2 -3.20 -25.59 -8.14
CA ARG A 2 -3.21 -25.49 -6.67
C ARG A 2 -2.19 -24.43 -6.25
N ILE A 3 -2.63 -23.44 -5.49
CA ILE A 3 -1.83 -22.26 -5.18
C ILE A 3 -1.74 -22.12 -3.66
N LEU A 4 -0.52 -22.01 -3.16
CA LEU A 4 -0.23 -21.78 -1.75
C LEU A 4 0.25 -20.33 -1.58
N GLN A 5 -0.50 -19.55 -0.81
CA GLN A 5 -0.14 -18.16 -0.50
C GLN A 5 0.23 -18.05 0.98
N PHE A 6 1.44 -17.56 1.28
CA PHE A 6 1.87 -17.25 2.64
C PHE A 6 1.77 -15.76 2.92
N THR A 7 1.13 -15.40 4.03
CA THR A 7 0.92 -14.01 4.48
C THR A 7 1.38 -13.82 5.93
N VAL A 8 1.72 -12.60 6.30
CA VAL A 8 2.02 -12.28 7.70
C VAL A 8 0.75 -12.38 8.54
N ASP A 9 -0.27 -11.61 8.17
CA ASP A 9 -1.57 -11.56 8.85
C ASP A 9 -2.66 -12.18 7.99
N CYS A 10 -3.75 -12.64 8.61
CA CYS A 10 -4.93 -13.10 7.91
C CYS A 10 -5.50 -11.97 7.03
N PRO A 11 -5.61 -12.15 5.71
CA PRO A 11 -6.09 -11.09 4.84
C PRO A 11 -7.62 -10.96 4.78
N PHE A 12 -8.37 -11.70 5.61
CA PHE A 12 -9.84 -11.76 5.57
C PHE A 12 -10.48 -11.57 6.95
N PRO A 13 -11.22 -10.45 7.20
CA PRO A 13 -11.37 -9.27 6.34
C PRO A 13 -10.13 -8.38 6.35
N PRO A 14 -9.78 -7.73 5.24
CA PRO A 14 -8.60 -6.88 5.17
C PRO A 14 -8.80 -5.58 5.95
N VAL A 15 -7.81 -5.18 6.76
CA VAL A 15 -7.85 -3.94 7.55
C VAL A 15 -6.63 -3.03 7.33
N SER A 16 -5.55 -3.55 6.78
CA SER A 16 -4.33 -2.81 6.45
C SER A 16 -4.06 -2.81 4.95
N GLY A 17 -3.15 -1.94 4.50
CA GLY A 17 -2.77 -1.90 3.09
C GLY A 17 -2.16 -3.22 2.58
N ALA A 18 -1.38 -3.90 3.42
CA ALA A 18 -0.83 -5.21 3.11
C ALA A 18 -1.93 -6.26 2.97
N GLU A 19 -2.84 -6.34 3.95
CA GLU A 19 -3.96 -7.28 3.89
C GLU A 19 -4.90 -7.04 2.70
N ILE A 20 -5.14 -5.77 2.32
CA ILE A 20 -5.92 -5.41 1.12
C ILE A 20 -5.25 -5.99 -0.14
N ARG A 21 -3.93 -5.85 -0.27
CA ARG A 21 -3.17 -6.41 -1.38
C ARG A 21 -3.20 -7.94 -1.35
N ASN A 22 -2.91 -8.55 -0.21
CA ASN A 22 -2.92 -10.01 -0.03
C ASN A 22 -4.29 -10.62 -0.36
N ALA A 23 -5.37 -9.97 0.07
CA ALA A 23 -6.73 -10.39 -0.24
C ALA A 23 -7.06 -10.25 -1.74
N ALA A 24 -6.61 -9.19 -2.40
CA ALA A 24 -6.81 -8.99 -3.83
C ALA A 24 -6.02 -10.04 -4.63
N ASN A 25 -4.76 -10.29 -4.26
CA ASN A 25 -3.94 -11.33 -4.86
C ASN A 25 -4.60 -12.71 -4.70
N ALA A 26 -5.06 -13.06 -3.48
CA ALA A 26 -5.76 -14.33 -3.23
C ALA A 26 -7.00 -14.50 -4.11
N ARG A 27 -7.83 -13.45 -4.24
CA ARG A 27 -9.03 -13.50 -5.11
C ARG A 27 -8.67 -13.65 -6.59
N ALA A 28 -7.66 -12.92 -7.05
CA ALA A 28 -7.18 -13.04 -8.43
C ALA A 28 -6.63 -14.46 -8.70
N LEU A 29 -5.87 -15.03 -7.76
CA LEU A 29 -5.36 -16.38 -7.84
C LEU A 29 -6.48 -17.43 -7.80
N ALA A 30 -7.54 -17.20 -7.01
CA ALA A 30 -8.69 -18.10 -6.91
C ALA A 30 -9.50 -18.21 -8.21
N SER A 31 -9.40 -17.24 -9.12
CA SER A 31 -9.97 -17.36 -10.48
C SER A 31 -9.21 -18.35 -11.38
N MET A 32 -8.01 -18.78 -10.96
CA MET A 32 -7.15 -19.73 -11.72
C MET A 32 -7.07 -21.09 -11.07
N GLY A 33 -7.59 -21.28 -9.86
CA GLY A 33 -7.59 -22.56 -9.18
C GLY A 33 -7.92 -22.50 -7.70
N GLU A 34 -7.60 -23.55 -6.98
CA GLU A 34 -7.78 -23.65 -5.53
C GLU A 34 -6.64 -22.92 -4.82
N VAL A 35 -6.99 -22.02 -3.89
CA VAL A 35 -6.00 -21.28 -3.10
C VAL A 35 -6.05 -21.71 -1.64
N LEU A 36 -4.89 -22.03 -1.07
CA LEU A 36 -4.69 -22.14 0.36
C LEU A 36 -3.86 -20.95 0.83
N THR A 37 -4.48 -20.03 1.56
CA THR A 37 -3.78 -18.93 2.24
C THR A 37 -3.35 -19.41 3.62
N VAL A 38 -2.09 -19.21 3.97
CA VAL A 38 -1.51 -19.58 5.26
C VAL A 38 -0.92 -18.33 5.92
N SER A 39 -1.41 -17.97 7.09
CA SER A 39 -0.95 -16.79 7.84
C SER A 39 -0.11 -17.19 9.05
N LEU A 40 0.87 -16.35 9.42
CA LEU A 40 1.65 -16.52 10.64
C LEU A 40 0.91 -15.99 11.86
N THR A 41 0.15 -14.91 11.69
CA THR A 41 -0.54 -14.24 12.80
C THR A 41 -2.02 -14.00 12.48
N GLY A 42 -2.77 -13.57 13.48
CA GLY A 42 -4.19 -13.30 13.34
C GLY A 42 -5.08 -14.44 13.82
N ALA A 43 -6.37 -14.32 13.56
CA ALA A 43 -7.37 -15.37 13.79
C ALA A 43 -7.73 -16.05 12.45
N PRO A 44 -8.17 -17.32 12.47
CA PRO A 44 -8.69 -17.95 11.27
C PRO A 44 -9.81 -17.11 10.64
N ALA A 45 -9.81 -16.99 9.31
CA ALA A 45 -10.88 -16.32 8.60
C ALA A 45 -12.20 -17.04 8.84
N PRO A 46 -13.24 -16.40 9.40
CA PRO A 46 -14.50 -17.07 9.70
C PRO A 46 -15.24 -17.51 8.42
N SER A 47 -15.07 -16.79 7.34
CA SER A 47 -15.69 -17.07 6.03
C SER A 47 -14.77 -16.54 4.91
N PRO A 48 -13.78 -17.31 4.49
CA PRO A 48 -12.95 -16.91 3.36
C PRO A 48 -13.80 -16.88 2.06
N PRO A 49 -13.40 -16.10 1.04
CA PRO A 49 -14.06 -16.09 -0.25
C PRO A 49 -14.11 -17.48 -0.91
N PRO A 50 -15.03 -17.71 -1.88
CA PRO A 50 -15.08 -18.96 -2.64
C PRO A 50 -13.72 -19.35 -3.24
N ASN A 51 -13.43 -20.65 -3.27
CA ASN A 51 -12.18 -21.24 -3.74
C ASN A 51 -10.91 -20.84 -2.94
N ILE A 52 -11.08 -20.19 -1.80
CA ILE A 52 -9.98 -19.86 -0.89
C ILE A 52 -10.21 -20.59 0.43
N ARG A 53 -9.19 -21.33 0.86
CA ARG A 53 -9.11 -21.88 2.22
C ARG A 53 -8.10 -21.10 3.01
N HIS A 54 -8.28 -20.98 4.33
CA HIS A 54 -7.34 -20.28 5.20
C HIS A 54 -6.89 -21.17 6.37
N ARG A 55 -5.60 -21.18 6.63
CA ARG A 55 -4.95 -21.81 7.80
C ARG A 55 -4.04 -20.81 8.51
N ILE A 56 -3.73 -21.10 9.76
CA ILE A 56 -2.71 -20.38 10.54
C ILE A 56 -1.59 -21.37 10.84
N ILE A 57 -0.36 -20.92 10.89
CA ILE A 57 0.76 -21.69 11.43
C ILE A 57 0.61 -21.72 12.94
N GLU A 58 0.20 -22.86 13.49
CA GLU A 58 -0.10 -23.03 14.92
C GLU A 58 1.17 -22.83 15.78
N ALA A 59 2.32 -23.24 15.29
CA ALA A 59 3.60 -23.00 15.95
C ALA A 59 3.91 -21.50 16.15
N ALA A 60 3.36 -20.62 15.29
CA ALA A 60 3.52 -19.17 15.39
C ALA A 60 2.54 -18.51 16.36
N ARG A 61 1.51 -19.24 16.81
CA ARG A 61 0.42 -18.72 17.63
C ARG A 61 0.91 -18.09 18.94
N GLY A 62 0.49 -16.86 19.21
CA GLY A 62 0.91 -16.10 20.37
C GLY A 62 2.34 -15.56 20.32
N ARG A 63 3.07 -15.85 19.24
CA ARG A 63 4.43 -15.34 19.01
C ARG A 63 4.33 -14.20 17.99
N GLY A 64 4.19 -12.96 18.43
CA GLY A 64 4.13 -11.82 17.49
C GLY A 64 5.41 -11.70 16.63
N LEU A 65 5.23 -11.30 15.37
CA LEU A 65 6.32 -11.10 14.39
C LEU A 65 7.44 -10.18 14.92
N TRP A 66 7.07 -9.18 15.71
CA TRP A 66 7.95 -8.13 16.22
C TRP A 66 8.68 -8.48 17.54
N GLY A 67 8.30 -9.57 18.20
CA GLY A 67 8.93 -10.03 19.47
C GLY A 67 10.22 -10.78 19.28
N ARG A 68 10.64 -11.10 18.05
CA ARG A 68 11.79 -11.94 17.76
C ARG A 68 12.99 -11.08 17.37
N ARG A 69 14.09 -11.30 18.04
CA ARG A 69 15.38 -10.67 17.70
C ARG A 69 15.91 -11.29 16.40
N SER A 70 15.45 -10.79 15.27
CA SER A 70 16.13 -11.04 14.00
C SER A 70 17.40 -10.19 13.96
N PRO A 71 18.56 -10.73 13.55
CA PRO A 71 19.73 -9.93 13.23
C PRO A 71 19.46 -9.01 12.04
N HIS A 72 18.36 -9.24 11.33
CA HIS A 72 17.92 -8.50 10.17
C HIS A 72 16.65 -7.71 10.50
N PRO A 73 16.61 -6.39 10.30
CA PRO A 73 15.46 -5.56 10.68
C PRO A 73 14.20 -5.79 9.82
N THR A 74 14.32 -6.49 8.71
CA THR A 74 13.27 -6.63 7.68
C THR A 74 12.91 -8.08 7.36
N VAL A 75 13.75 -9.06 7.72
CA VAL A 75 13.48 -10.49 7.53
C VAL A 75 13.08 -11.14 8.84
N HIS A 76 11.97 -11.86 8.81
CA HIS A 76 11.58 -12.68 9.94
C HIS A 76 12.40 -13.96 9.95
N MET A 77 13.11 -14.22 11.06
CA MET A 77 13.75 -15.51 11.28
C MET A 77 12.71 -16.45 11.88
N MET A 78 12.15 -17.29 11.04
CA MET A 78 11.18 -18.30 11.47
C MET A 78 11.92 -19.38 12.28
N PRO A 79 11.44 -19.73 13.48
CA PRO A 79 11.94 -20.88 14.21
C PRO A 79 11.76 -22.18 13.44
N ASP A 80 12.54 -23.20 13.82
CA ASP A 80 12.52 -24.49 13.14
C ASP A 80 11.15 -25.17 13.18
N ASP A 81 10.39 -24.99 14.27
CA ASP A 81 9.03 -25.53 14.41
C ASP A 81 8.05 -24.89 13.43
N GLU A 82 8.14 -23.58 13.18
CA GLU A 82 7.30 -22.87 12.19
C GLU A 82 7.68 -23.27 10.76
N LEU A 83 8.98 -23.36 10.48
CA LEU A 83 9.44 -23.82 9.17
C LEU A 83 9.05 -25.27 8.90
N ALA A 84 9.13 -26.12 9.91
CA ALA A 84 8.70 -27.53 9.80
C ALA A 84 7.19 -27.65 9.53
N GLU A 85 6.36 -26.83 10.19
CA GLU A 85 4.93 -26.79 9.93
C GLU A 85 4.62 -26.26 8.52
N ALA A 86 5.28 -25.18 8.09
CA ALA A 86 5.14 -24.65 6.73
C ALA A 86 5.54 -25.69 5.67
N ASP A 87 6.65 -26.43 5.88
CA ASP A 87 7.11 -27.52 5.02
C ASP A 87 6.07 -28.67 4.96
N ALA A 88 5.46 -29.02 6.10
CA ALA A 88 4.41 -30.05 6.16
C ALA A 88 3.15 -29.60 5.40
N ILE A 89 2.71 -28.33 5.57
CA ILE A 89 1.58 -27.78 4.82
C ILE A 89 1.88 -27.78 3.31
N TRP A 90 3.08 -27.37 2.91
CA TRP A 90 3.50 -27.35 1.51
C TRP A 90 3.44 -28.76 0.90
N ARG A 91 3.96 -29.76 1.63
CA ARG A 91 3.94 -31.16 1.20
C ARG A 91 2.52 -31.73 1.11
N GLU A 92 1.67 -31.48 2.13
CA GLU A 92 0.27 -31.91 2.18
C GLU A 92 -0.53 -31.31 1.02
N PHE A 93 -0.38 -30.01 0.80
CA PHE A 93 -1.14 -29.28 -0.23
C PHE A 93 -0.58 -29.52 -1.63
N SER A 94 0.70 -29.89 -1.82
CA SER A 94 1.34 -30.13 -3.11
C SER A 94 1.00 -29.06 -4.17
N PRO A 95 1.35 -27.77 -3.94
CA PRO A 95 0.98 -26.67 -4.83
C PRO A 95 1.76 -26.69 -6.15
N ASP A 96 1.14 -26.17 -7.21
CA ASP A 96 1.80 -25.87 -8.49
C ASP A 96 2.53 -24.52 -8.43
N LEU A 97 2.01 -23.60 -7.59
CA LEU A 97 2.53 -22.25 -7.40
C LEU A 97 2.51 -21.87 -5.91
N VAL A 98 3.58 -21.25 -5.47
CA VAL A 98 3.68 -20.66 -4.12
C VAL A 98 3.93 -19.18 -4.23
N VAL A 99 3.11 -18.39 -3.56
CA VAL A 99 3.25 -16.92 -3.44
C VAL A 99 3.60 -16.57 -2.00
N VAL A 100 4.73 -15.95 -1.82
CA VAL A 100 5.19 -15.45 -0.51
C VAL A 100 5.00 -13.94 -0.49
N GLU A 101 4.11 -13.50 0.39
CA GLU A 101 3.78 -12.08 0.54
C GLU A 101 4.75 -11.41 1.51
N GLU A 102 5.46 -10.42 1.03
CA GLU A 102 6.41 -9.61 1.79
C GLU A 102 7.75 -10.30 2.14
N ILE A 103 8.81 -9.49 2.20
CA ILE A 103 10.18 -9.92 2.56
C ILE A 103 10.28 -10.60 3.92
N PRO A 104 9.54 -10.21 4.98
CA PRO A 104 9.60 -10.90 6.26
C PRO A 104 9.42 -12.41 6.16
N LEU A 105 8.68 -12.90 5.17
CA LEU A 105 8.41 -14.32 4.95
C LEU A 105 9.35 -14.97 3.94
N SER A 106 10.31 -14.24 3.38
CA SER A 106 11.18 -14.74 2.30
C SER A 106 11.98 -16.01 2.66
N GLN A 107 12.17 -16.30 3.96
CA GLN A 107 12.80 -17.55 4.40
C GLN A 107 12.00 -18.78 3.93
N LEU A 108 10.69 -18.71 3.74
CA LEU A 108 9.87 -19.79 3.21
C LEU A 108 10.29 -20.21 1.80
N LEU A 109 10.89 -19.31 1.02
CA LEU A 109 11.42 -19.64 -0.31
C LEU A 109 12.58 -20.66 -0.26
N THR A 110 13.25 -20.82 0.90
CA THR A 110 14.29 -21.84 1.09
C THR A 110 13.73 -23.27 1.05
N LEU A 111 12.41 -23.43 1.18
CA LEU A 111 11.73 -24.72 1.06
C LEU A 111 11.50 -25.14 -0.41
N ALA A 112 11.50 -24.17 -1.35
CA ALA A 112 11.19 -24.41 -2.76
C ALA A 112 12.01 -25.53 -3.43
N PRO A 113 13.33 -25.65 -3.23
CA PRO A 113 14.12 -26.72 -3.84
C PRO A 113 13.64 -28.14 -3.50
N LYS A 114 12.92 -28.31 -2.38
CA LYS A 114 12.37 -29.59 -1.94
C LYS A 114 11.07 -29.99 -2.64
N HIS A 115 10.35 -29.06 -3.22
CA HIS A 115 8.92 -29.21 -3.56
C HIS A 115 8.55 -28.95 -5.03
N ARG A 116 9.46 -28.67 -5.91
CA ARG A 116 9.24 -28.46 -7.37
C ARG A 116 8.12 -27.48 -7.77
N ALA A 117 7.59 -26.67 -6.84
CA ALA A 117 6.59 -25.65 -7.14
C ALA A 117 7.26 -24.39 -7.67
N ARG A 118 6.61 -23.68 -8.59
CA ARG A 118 7.03 -22.34 -9.01
C ARG A 118 6.82 -21.36 -7.84
N THR A 119 7.70 -20.38 -7.72
CA THR A 119 7.70 -19.46 -6.58
C THR A 119 7.61 -18.02 -7.01
N VAL A 120 6.80 -17.26 -6.30
CA VAL A 120 6.66 -15.81 -6.41
C VAL A 120 6.97 -15.16 -5.07
N LEU A 121 7.76 -14.10 -5.09
CA LEU A 121 7.89 -13.18 -3.98
C LEU A 121 7.12 -11.91 -4.32
N ASP A 122 6.06 -11.59 -3.59
CA ASP A 122 5.37 -10.30 -3.72
C ASP A 122 5.95 -9.26 -2.77
N GLN A 123 6.71 -8.31 -3.31
CA GLN A 123 7.30 -7.22 -2.56
C GLN A 123 6.38 -6.00 -2.53
N HIS A 124 5.65 -5.82 -1.42
CA HIS A 124 4.78 -4.66 -1.21
C HIS A 124 5.56 -3.33 -1.16
N ASN A 125 6.80 -3.37 -0.76
CA ASN A 125 7.73 -2.25 -0.68
C ASN A 125 9.14 -2.74 -0.93
N ILE A 126 9.99 -1.88 -1.44
CA ILE A 126 11.44 -2.10 -1.40
C ILE A 126 11.94 -1.63 -0.04
N ASP A 127 12.34 -2.57 0.82
CA ASP A 127 12.67 -2.29 2.23
C ASP A 127 13.85 -1.32 2.37
N SER A 128 14.85 -1.44 1.52
CA SER A 128 15.99 -0.50 1.51
C SER A 128 15.56 0.94 1.22
N ARG A 129 14.54 1.15 0.41
CA ARG A 129 13.93 2.45 0.17
C ARG A 129 13.15 2.93 1.38
N THR A 130 12.31 2.07 1.97
CA THR A 130 11.54 2.39 3.19
C THR A 130 12.46 2.80 4.34
N VAL A 131 13.58 2.10 4.52
CA VAL A 131 14.61 2.44 5.52
C VAL A 131 15.27 3.77 5.18
N ALA A 132 15.59 4.03 3.90
CA ALA A 132 16.19 5.30 3.47
C ALA A 132 15.25 6.49 3.70
N ASP A 133 13.96 6.36 3.35
CA ASP A 133 12.95 7.39 3.57
C ASP A 133 12.73 7.68 5.06
N ARG A 134 12.72 6.64 5.90
CA ARG A 134 12.63 6.80 7.37
C ARG A 134 13.83 7.56 7.93
N ILE A 135 15.04 7.27 7.45
CA ILE A 135 16.25 7.96 7.88
C ILE A 135 16.24 9.42 7.38
N ALA A 136 15.78 9.68 6.15
CA ALA A 136 15.65 11.03 5.62
C ALA A 136 14.65 11.89 6.41
N GLY A 137 13.64 11.26 7.01
CA GLY A 137 12.68 11.94 7.88
C GLY A 137 13.18 12.29 9.29
N LEU A 138 14.39 11.84 9.67
CA LEU A 138 15.02 12.21 10.94
C LEU A 138 15.61 13.63 10.87
N THR A 139 15.72 14.30 12.03
CA THR A 139 16.44 15.57 12.11
C THR A 139 17.92 15.40 11.73
N LEU A 140 18.56 16.45 11.22
CA LEU A 140 19.98 16.41 10.83
C LEU A 140 20.87 15.91 11.98
N TRP A 141 20.59 16.37 13.20
CA TRP A 141 21.32 15.94 14.40
C TRP A 141 21.15 14.44 14.67
N GLN A 142 19.93 13.89 14.55
CA GLN A 142 19.67 12.46 14.68
C GLN A 142 20.38 11.65 13.57
N GLN A 143 20.39 12.15 12.34
CA GLN A 143 21.08 11.50 11.24
C GLN A 143 22.60 11.42 11.47
N ILE A 144 23.20 12.50 11.98
CA ILE A 144 24.63 12.55 12.31
C ILE A 144 24.96 11.67 13.49
N ARG A 145 24.21 11.79 14.61
CA ARG A 145 24.41 10.98 15.81
C ARG A 145 24.36 9.48 15.52
N ASP A 146 23.42 9.06 14.71
CA ASP A 146 23.11 7.66 14.45
C ASP A 146 23.66 7.17 13.09
N TRP A 147 24.61 7.91 12.46
CA TRP A 147 25.03 7.66 11.08
C TRP A 147 25.56 6.24 10.82
N ARG A 148 26.36 5.68 11.78
CA ARG A 148 26.89 4.30 11.66
C ARG A 148 25.76 3.27 11.67
N GLN A 149 24.81 3.44 12.59
CA GLN A 149 23.65 2.57 12.70
C GLN A 149 22.75 2.68 11.46
N ASN A 150 22.52 3.91 10.99
CA ASN A 150 21.73 4.18 9.79
C ASN A 150 22.38 3.58 8.54
N ARG A 151 23.71 3.70 8.40
CA ARG A 151 24.45 3.06 7.30
C ARG A 151 24.33 1.54 7.35
N ARG A 152 24.45 0.93 8.54
CA ARG A 152 24.26 -0.51 8.73
C ARG A 152 22.86 -0.97 8.38
N LYS A 153 21.82 -0.26 8.84
CA LYS A 153 20.42 -0.56 8.53
C LYS A 153 20.16 -0.51 7.01
N ARG A 154 20.68 0.51 6.32
CA ARG A 154 20.55 0.62 4.85
C ARG A 154 21.23 -0.55 4.13
N ALA A 155 22.43 -0.94 4.54
CA ALA A 155 23.15 -2.05 3.95
C ALA A 155 22.43 -3.38 4.18
N GLN A 156 21.93 -3.61 5.38
CA GLN A 156 21.16 -4.81 5.74
C GLN A 156 19.83 -4.90 4.92
N ALA A 157 19.10 -3.79 4.80
CA ALA A 157 17.88 -3.78 4.03
C ALA A 157 18.14 -4.05 2.53
N ARG A 158 19.20 -3.48 1.94
CA ARG A 158 19.61 -3.79 0.56
C ARG A 158 19.97 -5.25 0.36
N ASP A 159 20.68 -5.83 1.31
CA ASP A 159 21.06 -7.24 1.25
C ASP A 159 19.83 -8.15 1.37
N ALA A 160 18.84 -7.78 2.19
CA ALA A 160 17.56 -8.48 2.29
C ALA A 160 16.77 -8.43 0.99
N ASP A 161 16.56 -7.23 0.43
CA ASP A 161 15.86 -7.06 -0.86
C ASP A 161 16.50 -7.94 -1.93
N ARG A 162 17.84 -7.86 -2.06
CA ARG A 162 18.60 -8.62 -3.06
C ARG A 162 18.49 -10.14 -2.86
N ARG A 163 18.68 -10.63 -1.63
CA ARG A 163 18.65 -12.09 -1.34
C ARG A 163 17.25 -12.64 -1.53
N ALA A 164 16.24 -11.96 -1.00
CA ALA A 164 14.85 -12.40 -1.13
C ALA A 164 14.43 -12.50 -2.60
N ALA A 165 14.75 -11.46 -3.39
CA ALA A 165 14.44 -11.44 -4.82
C ALA A 165 15.19 -12.52 -5.63
N ALA A 166 16.40 -12.91 -5.21
CA ALA A 166 17.18 -13.95 -5.90
C ALA A 166 16.68 -15.37 -5.61
N MET A 167 15.85 -15.58 -4.57
CA MET A 167 15.33 -16.90 -4.20
C MET A 167 14.04 -17.29 -4.92
N ALA A 168 13.31 -16.34 -5.48
CA ALA A 168 12.05 -16.59 -6.18
C ALA A 168 12.25 -16.70 -7.69
N ASP A 169 11.42 -17.51 -8.37
CA ASP A 169 11.40 -17.60 -9.83
C ASP A 169 10.88 -16.30 -10.45
N GLN A 170 9.92 -15.64 -9.77
CA GLN A 170 9.35 -14.36 -10.18
C GLN A 170 9.17 -13.44 -8.96
N VAL A 171 9.38 -12.15 -9.17
CA VAL A 171 9.17 -11.11 -8.13
C VAL A 171 8.10 -10.14 -8.60
N TRP A 172 7.07 -9.95 -7.78
CA TRP A 172 6.05 -8.93 -8.01
C TRP A 172 6.40 -7.65 -7.26
N VAL A 173 6.22 -6.51 -7.93
CA VAL A 173 6.47 -5.18 -7.36
C VAL A 173 5.28 -4.27 -7.62
N CYS A 174 5.09 -3.27 -6.75
CA CYS A 174 3.92 -2.38 -6.82
C CYS A 174 4.05 -1.25 -7.85
N SER A 175 5.28 -0.94 -8.31
CA SER A 175 5.52 0.14 -9.27
C SER A 175 6.75 -0.12 -10.14
N GLN A 176 6.81 0.55 -11.29
CA GLN A 176 8.00 0.52 -12.16
C GLN A 176 9.24 1.05 -11.43
N THR A 177 9.06 2.04 -10.56
CA THR A 177 10.15 2.60 -9.74
C THR A 177 10.72 1.54 -8.79
N ASP A 178 9.86 0.74 -8.16
CA ASP A 178 10.29 -0.34 -7.27
C ASP A 178 11.02 -1.44 -8.06
N GLY A 179 10.52 -1.79 -9.24
CA GLY A 179 11.20 -2.74 -10.13
C GLY A 179 12.60 -2.26 -10.56
N ALA A 180 12.72 -0.99 -10.94
CA ALA A 180 14.02 -0.41 -11.30
C ALA A 180 15.00 -0.37 -10.11
N LEU A 181 14.51 -0.02 -8.91
CA LEU A 181 15.30 -0.03 -7.68
C LEU A 181 15.79 -1.44 -7.34
N LEU A 182 14.91 -2.44 -7.43
CA LEU A 182 15.26 -3.81 -7.16
C LEU A 182 16.31 -4.34 -8.14
N SER A 183 16.12 -4.10 -9.44
CA SER A 183 17.06 -4.48 -10.49
C SER A 183 18.44 -3.84 -10.32
N ALA A 184 18.50 -2.63 -9.76
CA ALA A 184 19.76 -1.93 -9.47
C ALA A 184 20.53 -2.55 -8.27
N LEU A 185 19.92 -3.41 -7.48
CA LEU A 185 20.58 -4.08 -6.34
C LEU A 185 21.37 -5.33 -6.75
N GLY A 186 21.15 -5.87 -7.96
CA GLY A 186 21.85 -7.03 -8.49
C GLY A 186 20.94 -7.92 -9.33
N PRO A 187 21.39 -9.11 -9.70
CA PRO A 187 20.58 -10.08 -10.44
C PRO A 187 19.34 -10.44 -9.61
N VAL A 188 18.18 -10.25 -10.20
CA VAL A 188 16.88 -10.64 -9.68
C VAL A 188 16.19 -11.55 -10.68
N GLY A 189 15.24 -12.35 -10.23
CA GLY A 189 14.39 -13.17 -11.09
C GLY A 189 13.56 -12.31 -12.07
N ASP A 190 12.57 -12.92 -12.67
CA ASP A 190 11.62 -12.23 -13.55
C ASP A 190 10.78 -11.22 -12.72
N VAL A 191 10.98 -9.93 -12.94
CA VAL A 191 10.28 -8.86 -12.19
C VAL A 191 9.02 -8.45 -12.92
N ARG A 192 7.87 -8.52 -12.24
CA ARG A 192 6.55 -8.16 -12.77
C ARG A 192 5.88 -7.06 -11.97
N LEU A 193 5.27 -6.13 -12.68
CA LEU A 193 4.46 -5.09 -12.08
C LEU A 193 3.05 -5.63 -11.79
N ILE A 194 2.75 -5.80 -10.51
CA ILE A 194 1.39 -6.05 -10.01
C ILE A 194 1.01 -4.87 -9.14
N ALA A 195 0.17 -3.99 -9.67
CA ALA A 195 -0.22 -2.76 -8.98
C ALA A 195 -1.02 -3.05 -7.70
N ASN A 196 -1.05 -2.09 -6.77
CA ASN A 196 -1.94 -2.20 -5.61
C ASN A 196 -3.40 -2.00 -6.01
N PRO A 197 -4.36 -2.73 -5.42
CA PRO A 197 -5.78 -2.63 -5.74
C PRO A 197 -6.43 -1.37 -5.17
N ILE A 198 -7.58 -1.00 -5.71
CA ILE A 198 -8.56 -0.12 -5.05
C ILE A 198 -9.11 -0.90 -3.84
N PRO A 199 -9.11 -0.33 -2.62
CA PRO A 199 -9.57 -1.04 -1.42
C PRO A 199 -11.05 -1.45 -1.46
N ASP A 200 -11.88 -0.56 -1.95
CA ASP A 200 -13.33 -0.73 -2.09
C ASP A 200 -13.79 -0.15 -3.42
N GLU A 201 -14.15 -1.03 -4.35
CA GLU A 201 -14.58 -0.61 -5.69
C GLU A 201 -16.00 -0.03 -5.73
N THR A 202 -16.77 -0.11 -4.64
CA THR A 202 -18.09 0.52 -4.58
C THR A 202 -18.00 2.04 -4.74
N VAL A 203 -16.86 2.63 -4.37
CA VAL A 203 -16.59 4.07 -4.58
C VAL A 203 -16.53 4.48 -6.05
N LEU A 204 -16.31 3.56 -6.98
CA LEU A 204 -16.33 3.84 -8.41
C LEU A 204 -17.72 4.26 -8.93
N SER A 205 -18.78 3.90 -8.23
CA SER A 205 -20.17 4.27 -8.54
C SER A 205 -20.56 5.66 -8.03
N LEU A 206 -19.73 6.30 -7.21
CA LEU A 206 -20.04 7.63 -6.68
C LEU A 206 -20.12 8.67 -7.82
N PRO A 207 -21.12 9.57 -7.81
CA PRO A 207 -21.33 10.50 -8.92
C PRO A 207 -20.20 11.52 -9.04
N ILE A 208 -19.79 11.82 -10.28
CA ILE A 208 -18.92 12.95 -10.64
C ILE A 208 -19.78 13.98 -11.36
N GLY A 209 -20.13 15.05 -10.64
CA GLY A 209 -20.87 16.18 -11.20
C GLY A 209 -20.18 17.50 -10.88
N ALA A 210 -20.20 18.47 -11.79
CA ALA A 210 -19.49 19.75 -11.63
C ALA A 210 -19.84 20.47 -10.31
N GLU A 211 -21.10 20.38 -9.87
CA GLU A 211 -21.56 21.03 -8.61
C GLU A 211 -20.78 20.58 -7.39
N ARG A 212 -20.33 19.32 -7.34
CA ARG A 212 -19.53 18.75 -6.24
C ARG A 212 -18.23 19.52 -6.00
N TYR A 213 -17.67 20.14 -7.04
CA TYR A 213 -16.38 20.82 -6.98
C TYR A 213 -16.48 22.34 -6.83
N ARG A 214 -17.70 22.89 -6.79
CA ARG A 214 -17.90 24.32 -6.50
C ARG A 214 -17.53 24.67 -5.06
N GLU A 215 -17.81 23.76 -4.14
CA GLU A 215 -17.51 23.96 -2.73
C GLU A 215 -16.06 23.53 -2.41
N LEU A 216 -15.45 24.22 -1.46
CA LEU A 216 -14.14 23.84 -0.95
C LEU A 216 -14.30 22.77 0.16
N SER A 217 -14.88 21.62 -0.23
CA SER A 217 -15.07 20.47 0.65
C SER A 217 -13.94 19.47 0.43
N LEU A 218 -13.11 19.29 1.44
CA LEU A 218 -11.88 18.49 1.38
C LEU A 218 -11.95 17.30 2.34
N CYS A 219 -11.40 16.14 1.94
CA CYS A 219 -11.30 14.96 2.79
C CYS A 219 -9.91 14.34 2.75
N PHE A 220 -9.26 14.25 3.90
CA PHE A 220 -8.01 13.49 4.10
C PHE A 220 -8.28 12.21 4.86
N ILE A 221 -7.86 11.08 4.30
CA ILE A 221 -8.05 9.76 4.89
C ILE A 221 -6.72 9.08 5.21
N GLY A 222 -6.70 8.26 6.28
CA GLY A 222 -5.52 7.43 6.57
C GLY A 222 -5.46 6.87 7.98
N HIS A 223 -4.42 6.08 8.25
CA HIS A 223 -4.09 5.63 9.59
C HIS A 223 -3.47 6.80 10.38
N LEU A 224 -4.24 7.40 11.29
CA LEU A 224 -3.88 8.66 11.97
C LEU A 224 -2.85 8.49 13.12
N GLY A 225 -2.44 7.25 13.39
CA GLY A 225 -1.29 6.93 14.23
C GLY A 225 0.05 6.86 13.49
N TYR A 226 0.01 6.84 12.15
CA TYR A 226 1.19 6.72 11.30
C TYR A 226 1.85 8.08 11.05
N PHE A 227 3.15 8.19 11.32
CA PHE A 227 3.89 9.46 11.29
C PHE A 227 3.69 10.29 10.00
N PRO A 228 3.80 9.73 8.78
CA PRO A 228 3.57 10.51 7.55
C PRO A 228 2.17 11.13 7.47
N ASN A 229 1.14 10.46 8.00
CA ASN A 229 -0.22 10.98 8.02
C ASN A 229 -0.39 12.09 9.07
N ILE A 230 0.26 11.96 10.22
CA ILE A 230 0.31 13.01 11.25
C ILE A 230 0.97 14.28 10.67
N ASP A 231 2.08 14.11 9.94
CA ASP A 231 2.74 15.22 9.27
C ASP A 231 1.85 15.83 8.19
N ALA A 232 1.15 15.04 7.40
CA ALA A 232 0.21 15.54 6.39
C ALA A 232 -0.90 16.39 7.03
N VAL A 233 -1.51 15.96 8.14
CA VAL A 233 -2.51 16.75 8.88
C VAL A 233 -1.90 18.06 9.36
N LYS A 234 -0.64 18.06 9.81
CA LYS A 234 0.08 19.29 10.18
C LYS A 234 0.29 20.23 8.99
N GLN A 235 0.64 19.69 7.79
CA GLN A 235 0.77 20.49 6.57
C GLN A 235 -0.58 21.08 6.14
N ILE A 236 -1.67 20.31 6.24
CA ILE A 236 -3.04 20.78 5.98
C ILE A 236 -3.36 21.95 6.91
N GLY A 237 -3.22 21.77 8.22
CA GLY A 237 -3.55 22.82 9.19
C GLY A 237 -2.69 24.09 9.07
N ARG A 238 -1.38 23.94 8.85
CA ARG A 238 -0.45 25.08 8.84
C ARG A 238 -0.30 25.73 7.48
N GLY A 239 -0.36 24.95 6.39
CA GLY A 239 -0.13 25.44 5.04
C GLY A 239 -1.43 25.74 4.29
N MET A 240 -2.40 24.81 4.32
CA MET A 240 -3.62 24.94 3.50
C MET A 240 -4.67 25.85 4.15
N VAL A 241 -4.98 25.66 5.45
CA VAL A 241 -6.03 26.41 6.14
C VAL A 241 -5.87 27.94 5.99
N PRO A 242 -4.68 28.54 6.21
CA PRO A 242 -4.55 29.99 6.03
C PRO A 242 -4.89 30.48 4.62
N ARG A 243 -4.54 29.70 3.60
CA ARG A 243 -4.81 30.03 2.19
C ARG A 243 -6.29 29.87 1.83
N LEU A 244 -6.93 28.80 2.32
CA LEU A 244 -8.37 28.60 2.15
C LEU A 244 -9.16 29.74 2.81
N THR A 245 -8.80 30.11 4.04
CA THR A 245 -9.42 31.22 4.77
C THR A 245 -9.22 32.56 4.05
N ALA A 246 -8.02 32.84 3.57
CA ALA A 246 -7.72 34.06 2.83
C ALA A 246 -8.46 34.17 1.48
N SER A 247 -9.00 33.07 0.95
CA SER A 247 -9.81 33.09 -0.28
C SER A 247 -11.18 33.75 -0.10
N GLY A 248 -11.62 33.97 1.15
CA GLY A 248 -12.95 34.49 1.49
C GLY A 248 -14.12 33.54 1.18
N ARG A 249 -13.84 32.32 0.70
CA ARG A 249 -14.85 31.31 0.39
C ARG A 249 -15.08 30.36 1.57
N PRO A 250 -16.30 29.88 1.80
CA PRO A 250 -16.55 28.81 2.76
C PRO A 250 -15.73 27.56 2.41
N TRP A 251 -15.16 26.94 3.42
CA TRP A 251 -14.41 25.70 3.26
C TRP A 251 -14.71 24.73 4.40
N SER A 252 -14.53 23.44 4.14
CA SER A 252 -14.56 22.38 5.13
C SER A 252 -13.45 21.37 4.86
N ILE A 253 -12.81 20.88 5.92
CA ILE A 253 -11.81 19.80 5.80
C ILE A 253 -12.15 18.73 6.83
N THR A 254 -12.45 17.54 6.32
CA THR A 254 -12.61 16.33 7.13
C THR A 254 -11.29 15.55 7.15
N VAL A 255 -10.83 15.21 8.34
CA VAL A 255 -9.71 14.28 8.58
C VAL A 255 -10.31 13.01 9.15
N ALA A 256 -10.22 11.91 8.42
CA ALA A 256 -10.85 10.65 8.81
C ALA A 256 -9.85 9.49 8.86
N GLY A 257 -10.00 8.61 9.83
CA GLY A 257 -9.17 7.41 9.88
C GLY A 257 -9.05 6.74 11.23
N ARG A 258 -8.23 5.69 11.24
CA ARG A 258 -8.06 4.81 12.40
C ARG A 258 -6.92 5.29 13.30
N ASN A 259 -7.05 4.97 14.60
CA ASN A 259 -6.03 5.15 15.63
C ASN A 259 -5.46 6.59 15.69
N PRO A 260 -6.28 7.64 15.78
CA PRO A 260 -5.78 9.00 15.90
C PRO A 260 -5.00 9.17 17.20
N ARG A 261 -3.80 9.76 17.10
CA ARG A 261 -3.03 10.18 18.29
C ARG A 261 -3.53 11.55 18.77
N ASP A 262 -3.29 11.86 20.06
CA ASP A 262 -3.70 13.14 20.66
C ASP A 262 -3.15 14.36 19.90
N VAL A 263 -1.95 14.25 19.33
CA VAL A 263 -1.40 15.28 18.45
C VAL A 263 -2.29 15.57 17.24
N VAL A 264 -2.96 14.57 16.67
CA VAL A 264 -3.89 14.75 15.53
C VAL A 264 -5.17 15.43 16.03
N ARG A 265 -5.72 14.99 17.17
CA ARG A 265 -6.88 15.64 17.82
C ARG A 265 -6.60 17.13 18.07
N GLY A 266 -5.45 17.42 18.68
CA GLY A 266 -5.02 18.79 18.93
C GLY A 266 -4.82 19.63 17.67
N LEU A 267 -4.28 19.04 16.59
CA LEU A 267 -4.15 19.74 15.29
C LEU A 267 -5.52 20.03 14.67
N CYS A 268 -6.45 19.07 14.71
CA CYS A 268 -7.79 19.26 14.17
C CYS A 268 -8.53 20.37 14.94
N THR A 269 -8.54 20.34 16.27
CA THR A 269 -9.14 21.38 17.11
C THR A 269 -8.51 22.74 16.83
N LYS A 270 -7.18 22.83 16.82
CA LYS A 270 -6.45 24.08 16.62
C LYS A 270 -6.75 24.76 15.28
N HIS A 271 -6.95 23.98 14.23
CA HIS A 271 -7.11 24.49 12.87
C HIS A 271 -8.56 24.42 12.34
N GLY A 272 -9.54 24.07 13.18
CA GLY A 272 -10.94 23.98 12.78
C GLY A 272 -11.24 22.86 11.80
N LEU A 273 -10.48 21.74 11.86
CA LEU A 273 -10.69 20.57 11.01
C LEU A 273 -11.68 19.61 11.69
N GLN A 274 -12.59 19.05 10.92
CA GLN A 274 -13.47 17.99 11.40
C GLN A 274 -12.70 16.67 11.51
N LEU A 275 -12.64 16.08 12.72
CA LEU A 275 -12.04 14.76 12.91
C LEU A 275 -13.13 13.68 12.98
N ILE A 276 -13.00 12.64 12.16
CA ILE A 276 -13.85 11.44 12.22
C ILE A 276 -12.96 10.23 12.52
N GLU A 277 -13.06 9.77 13.75
CA GLU A 277 -12.28 8.62 14.23
C GLU A 277 -12.95 7.32 13.85
N ASN A 278 -12.15 6.37 13.31
CA ASN A 278 -12.58 5.01 12.97
C ASN A 278 -13.92 4.97 12.19
N PRO A 279 -14.02 5.69 11.04
CA PRO A 279 -15.27 5.74 10.30
C PRO A 279 -15.73 4.34 9.90
N PRO A 280 -17.01 3.99 10.13
CA PRO A 280 -17.54 2.67 9.79
C PRO A 280 -17.70 2.47 8.28
N HIS A 281 -17.97 3.54 7.53
CA HIS A 281 -18.16 3.50 6.09
C HIS A 281 -17.47 4.70 5.42
N LEU A 282 -16.37 4.42 4.75
CA LEU A 282 -15.53 5.46 4.14
C LEU A 282 -16.13 6.06 2.85
N PRO A 283 -16.82 5.29 1.99
CA PRO A 283 -17.47 5.80 0.79
C PRO A 283 -18.41 7.00 1.05
N ASP A 284 -19.16 7.02 2.16
CA ASP A 284 -20.06 8.12 2.50
C ASP A 284 -19.32 9.45 2.73
N LEU A 285 -18.13 9.37 3.32
CA LEU A 285 -17.30 10.56 3.56
C LEU A 285 -16.67 11.04 2.27
N LEU A 286 -16.16 10.13 1.45
CA LEU A 286 -15.57 10.45 0.16
C LEU A 286 -16.62 11.02 -0.79
N GLY A 287 -17.85 10.50 -0.78
CA GLY A 287 -18.94 10.99 -1.62
C GLY A 287 -19.33 12.45 -1.39
N ARG A 288 -19.06 12.98 -0.18
CA ARG A 288 -19.39 14.37 0.20
C ARG A 288 -18.27 15.38 -0.09
N ALA A 289 -17.08 14.94 -0.42
CA ALA A 289 -15.94 15.82 -0.66
C ALA A 289 -15.64 15.97 -2.16
N GLY A 290 -15.21 17.14 -2.59
CA GLY A 290 -14.73 17.38 -3.95
C GLY A 290 -13.23 17.14 -4.10
N TYR A 291 -12.45 17.34 -3.04
CA TYR A 291 -11.00 17.35 -3.11
C TYR A 291 -10.37 16.47 -2.04
N ALA A 292 -9.25 15.83 -2.38
CA ALA A 292 -8.44 15.05 -1.46
C ALA A 292 -7.04 15.67 -1.29
N PRO A 293 -6.78 16.42 -0.21
CA PRO A 293 -5.46 16.96 0.07
C PRO A 293 -4.54 15.86 0.61
N ILE A 294 -3.44 15.55 -0.10
CA ILE A 294 -2.48 14.51 0.29
C ILE A 294 -1.04 15.09 0.28
N PRO A 295 -0.71 16.02 1.18
CA PRO A 295 0.59 16.69 1.22
C PRO A 295 1.65 15.84 1.95
N LEU A 296 1.85 14.59 1.54
CA LEU A 296 2.84 13.68 2.13
C LEU A 296 4.26 14.09 1.75
N ARG A 297 5.15 14.20 2.72
CA ARG A 297 6.58 14.47 2.52
C ARG A 297 7.46 13.25 2.70
N PHE A 298 6.91 12.22 3.32
CA PHE A 298 7.64 11.00 3.72
C PHE A 298 6.80 9.75 3.46
N GLY A 299 7.47 8.62 3.47
CA GLY A 299 6.91 7.29 3.45
C GLY A 299 7.28 6.52 2.17
N GLY A 300 7.27 5.19 2.25
CA GLY A 300 7.47 4.24 1.15
C GLY A 300 6.15 3.61 0.69
N GLY A 301 6.23 2.84 -0.37
CA GLY A 301 5.12 2.06 -0.95
C GLY A 301 4.04 2.89 -1.66
N THR A 302 3.17 2.21 -2.36
CA THR A 302 2.05 2.83 -3.07
C THR A 302 1.03 3.40 -2.10
N ARG A 303 0.60 4.61 -2.37
CA ARG A 303 -0.34 5.35 -1.52
C ARG A 303 -1.78 4.94 -1.83
N ILE A 304 -2.24 3.86 -1.23
CA ILE A 304 -3.62 3.34 -1.39
C ILE A 304 -4.67 4.46 -1.26
N LYS A 305 -4.49 5.40 -0.34
CA LYS A 305 -5.38 6.56 -0.18
C LYS A 305 -5.52 7.44 -1.43
N VAL A 306 -4.48 7.51 -2.28
CA VAL A 306 -4.56 8.22 -3.57
C VAL A 306 -5.49 7.48 -4.51
N LEU A 307 -5.33 6.15 -4.60
CA LEU A 307 -6.18 5.28 -5.42
C LEU A 307 -7.64 5.36 -4.97
N GLU A 308 -7.88 5.27 -3.69
CA GLU A 308 -9.21 5.33 -3.08
C GLU A 308 -9.88 6.69 -3.31
N ALA A 309 -9.17 7.79 -3.11
CA ALA A 309 -9.69 9.13 -3.37
C ALA A 309 -10.02 9.34 -4.86
N MET A 310 -9.14 8.92 -5.78
CA MET A 310 -9.39 9.01 -7.22
C MET A 310 -10.55 8.12 -7.66
N ALA A 311 -10.62 6.88 -7.16
CA ALA A 311 -11.72 5.96 -7.44
C ALA A 311 -13.07 6.56 -7.00
N ALA A 312 -13.09 7.24 -5.85
CA ALA A 312 -14.26 7.96 -5.35
C ALA A 312 -14.56 9.28 -6.11
N GLY A 313 -13.77 9.63 -7.12
CA GLY A 313 -13.95 10.84 -7.92
C GLY A 313 -13.58 12.14 -7.21
N LEU A 314 -12.66 12.11 -6.24
CA LEU A 314 -12.10 13.34 -5.70
C LEU A 314 -10.97 13.84 -6.59
N VAL A 315 -10.86 15.15 -6.74
CA VAL A 315 -9.64 15.75 -7.28
C VAL A 315 -8.54 15.60 -6.24
N VAL A 316 -7.58 14.74 -6.52
CA VAL A 316 -6.41 14.55 -5.65
C VAL A 316 -5.50 15.77 -5.77
N CYS A 317 -5.09 16.33 -4.62
CA CYS A 317 -4.20 17.46 -4.51
C CYS A 317 -2.99 17.01 -3.68
N ALA A 318 -1.86 16.75 -4.33
CA ALA A 318 -0.81 15.94 -3.74
C ALA A 318 0.59 16.47 -4.04
N THR A 319 1.53 16.12 -3.16
CA THR A 319 2.96 16.24 -3.43
C THR A 319 3.42 15.17 -4.42
N GLU A 320 4.52 15.38 -5.09
CA GLU A 320 5.17 14.37 -5.94
C GLU A 320 5.47 13.08 -5.15
N LYS A 321 5.88 13.22 -3.89
CA LYS A 321 6.11 12.08 -2.99
C LYS A 321 4.85 11.27 -2.71
N ALA A 322 3.69 11.89 -2.69
CA ALA A 322 2.42 11.21 -2.44
C ALA A 322 1.97 10.33 -3.61
N VAL A 323 2.33 10.67 -4.83
CA VAL A 323 1.94 9.96 -6.07
C VAL A 323 3.08 9.18 -6.71
N GLU A 324 4.23 9.15 -6.05
CA GLU A 324 5.43 8.49 -6.55
C GLU A 324 5.18 7.01 -6.87
N GLY A 325 5.56 6.58 -8.06
CA GLY A 325 5.40 5.20 -8.55
C GLY A 325 4.01 4.85 -9.09
N LEU A 326 3.03 5.77 -9.06
CA LEU A 326 1.68 5.52 -9.58
C LEU A 326 1.52 5.77 -11.09
N GLY A 327 2.48 6.40 -11.75
CA GLY A 327 2.36 6.74 -13.19
C GLY A 327 1.37 7.87 -13.49
N LEU A 328 0.96 8.64 -12.48
CA LEU A 328 0.02 9.74 -12.62
C LEU A 328 0.67 10.97 -13.27
N GLN A 329 -0.12 11.73 -14.02
CA GLN A 329 0.31 12.96 -14.69
C GLN A 329 -0.29 14.18 -14.00
N ALA A 330 0.58 15.09 -13.52
CA ALA A 330 0.16 16.36 -12.94
C ALA A 330 -0.60 17.22 -13.97
N GLY A 331 -1.63 17.91 -13.50
CA GLY A 331 -2.51 18.73 -14.35
C GLY A 331 -3.57 17.95 -15.14
N ARG A 332 -3.39 16.65 -15.32
CA ARG A 332 -4.37 15.76 -15.97
C ARG A 332 -5.14 14.91 -14.94
N HIS A 333 -4.42 14.20 -14.07
CA HIS A 333 -5.02 13.26 -13.12
C HIS A 333 -5.14 13.86 -11.72
N PHE A 334 -4.31 14.84 -11.39
CA PHE A 334 -4.26 15.44 -10.06
C PHE A 334 -3.61 16.85 -10.07
N LEU A 335 -3.85 17.63 -9.00
CA LEU A 335 -3.12 18.86 -8.73
C LEU A 335 -1.82 18.57 -7.99
N SER A 336 -0.69 19.06 -8.51
CA SER A 336 0.64 18.83 -7.93
C SER A 336 1.23 20.09 -7.34
N SER A 337 1.74 20.00 -6.13
CA SER A 337 2.74 20.90 -5.54
C SER A 337 3.36 20.27 -4.30
N ASN A 338 4.63 20.56 -4.06
CA ASN A 338 5.31 20.18 -2.82
C ASN A 338 5.07 21.17 -1.66
N ASP A 339 4.40 22.31 -1.92
CA ASP A 339 3.95 23.28 -0.93
C ASP A 339 2.45 23.15 -0.66
N ALA A 340 2.07 22.97 0.60
CA ALA A 340 0.67 22.78 0.99
C ALA A 340 -0.18 24.05 0.77
N GLY A 341 0.40 25.25 0.94
CA GLY A 341 -0.28 26.51 0.67
C GLY A 341 -0.55 26.69 -0.81
N GLU A 342 0.40 26.32 -1.68
CA GLU A 342 0.21 26.33 -3.12
C GLU A 342 -0.86 25.32 -3.57
N LEU A 343 -0.90 24.12 -2.96
CA LEU A 343 -1.99 23.17 -3.21
C LEU A 343 -3.35 23.78 -2.90
N ALA A 344 -3.47 24.48 -1.76
CA ALA A 344 -4.73 25.16 -1.41
C ALA A 344 -5.11 26.25 -2.44
N SER A 345 -4.14 27.04 -2.90
CA SER A 345 -4.37 28.05 -3.94
C SER A 345 -4.86 27.42 -5.23
N LYS A 346 -4.24 26.33 -5.68
CA LYS A 346 -4.66 25.56 -6.87
C LYS A 346 -6.07 24.99 -6.73
N ILE A 347 -6.45 24.50 -5.53
CA ILE A 347 -7.82 24.05 -5.24
C ILE A 347 -8.82 25.22 -5.39
N VAL A 348 -8.53 26.37 -4.76
CA VAL A 348 -9.40 27.55 -4.85
C VAL A 348 -9.60 27.98 -6.30
N ASP A 349 -8.54 27.99 -7.11
CA ASP A 349 -8.60 28.36 -8.52
C ASP A 349 -9.34 27.31 -9.37
N LEU A 350 -9.17 26.04 -9.08
CA LEU A 350 -9.89 24.99 -9.80
C LEU A 350 -11.39 24.99 -9.46
N ALA A 351 -11.75 25.29 -8.19
CA ALA A 351 -13.14 25.40 -7.75
C ALA A 351 -13.93 26.56 -8.40
N LYS A 352 -13.25 27.51 -9.05
CA LYS A 352 -13.87 28.52 -9.94
C LYS A 352 -14.26 27.95 -11.31
N ARG A 353 -13.72 26.76 -11.65
CA ARG A 353 -13.91 26.05 -12.93
C ARG A 353 -14.39 24.62 -12.66
N PRO A 354 -15.61 24.43 -12.12
CA PRO A 354 -16.08 23.14 -11.61
C PRO A 354 -16.17 22.07 -12.69
N GLN A 355 -16.38 22.45 -13.96
CA GLN A 355 -16.34 21.51 -15.08
C GLN A 355 -14.93 20.94 -15.29
N ALA A 356 -13.89 21.77 -15.26
CA ALA A 356 -12.51 21.31 -15.38
C ALA A 356 -12.09 20.43 -14.18
N ALA A 357 -12.65 20.70 -12.99
CA ALA A 357 -12.45 19.85 -11.81
C ALA A 357 -13.09 18.46 -12.00
N ALA A 358 -14.32 18.40 -12.55
CA ALA A 358 -14.99 17.16 -12.86
C ALA A 358 -14.23 16.33 -13.91
N GLU A 359 -13.71 16.98 -14.95
CA GLU A 359 -12.90 16.34 -15.99
C GLU A 359 -11.59 15.75 -15.42
N MET A 360 -10.91 16.49 -14.53
CA MET A 360 -9.71 15.99 -13.85
C MET A 360 -10.04 14.80 -12.94
N ALA A 361 -11.12 14.86 -12.18
CA ALA A 361 -11.60 13.78 -11.32
C ALA A 361 -11.93 12.52 -12.12
N GLU A 362 -12.64 12.66 -13.25
CA GLU A 362 -12.98 11.54 -14.15
C GLU A 362 -11.74 10.95 -14.80
N SER A 363 -10.77 11.79 -15.21
CA SER A 363 -9.49 11.33 -15.75
C SER A 363 -8.70 10.51 -14.71
N GLY A 364 -8.66 10.98 -13.45
CA GLY A 364 -8.05 10.26 -12.34
C GLY A 364 -8.75 8.94 -12.04
N ARG A 365 -10.11 8.94 -11.97
CA ARG A 365 -10.92 7.73 -11.76
C ARG A 365 -10.71 6.69 -12.86
N THR A 366 -10.74 7.11 -14.12
CA THR A 366 -10.51 6.23 -15.26
C THR A 366 -9.14 5.58 -15.18
N PHE A 367 -8.10 6.37 -14.88
CA PHE A 367 -6.75 5.83 -14.71
C PHE A 367 -6.69 4.75 -13.61
N VAL A 368 -7.29 5.01 -12.43
CA VAL A 368 -7.25 4.03 -11.31
C VAL A 368 -8.09 2.80 -11.63
N ARG A 369 -9.27 2.96 -12.24
CA ARG A 369 -10.09 1.83 -12.67
C ARG A 369 -9.35 0.92 -13.64
N ASP A 370 -8.69 1.50 -14.63
CA ASP A 370 -8.04 0.75 -15.71
C ASP A 370 -6.75 0.05 -15.25
N ASN A 371 -6.11 0.52 -14.17
CA ASN A 371 -4.82 -0.01 -13.69
C ASN A 371 -4.86 -0.66 -12.31
N HIS A 372 -5.89 -0.39 -11.50
CA HIS A 372 -5.94 -0.75 -10.09
C HIS A 372 -7.25 -1.44 -9.66
N SER A 373 -8.19 -1.68 -10.58
CA SER A 373 -9.38 -2.48 -10.29
C SER A 373 -9.03 -3.96 -10.09
N SER A 374 -9.91 -4.69 -9.42
CA SER A 374 -9.78 -6.14 -9.24
C SER A 374 -9.58 -6.86 -10.57
N ALA A 375 -10.30 -6.45 -11.61
CA ALA A 375 -10.15 -7.00 -12.97
C ALA A 375 -8.77 -6.71 -13.58
N ALA A 376 -8.23 -5.49 -13.37
CA ALA A 376 -6.91 -5.13 -13.85
C ALA A 376 -5.81 -5.93 -13.12
N ILE A 377 -5.94 -6.09 -11.80
CA ILE A 377 -5.01 -6.90 -11.00
C ILE A 377 -5.06 -8.38 -11.41
N GLU A 378 -6.26 -8.94 -11.54
CA GLU A 378 -6.44 -10.33 -12.00
C GLU A 378 -5.79 -10.55 -13.38
N LYS A 379 -6.01 -9.64 -14.31
CA LYS A 379 -5.41 -9.70 -15.65
C LYS A 379 -3.87 -9.69 -15.56
N ALA A 380 -3.31 -8.78 -14.75
CA ALA A 380 -1.86 -8.66 -14.58
C ALA A 380 -1.25 -9.93 -13.95
N ILE A 381 -1.88 -10.48 -12.90
CA ILE A 381 -1.42 -11.71 -12.23
C ILE A 381 -1.52 -12.90 -13.19
N ARG A 382 -2.63 -13.05 -13.92
CA ARG A 382 -2.82 -14.13 -14.89
C ARG A 382 -1.75 -14.09 -15.98
N GLN A 383 -1.43 -12.90 -16.49
CA GLN A 383 -0.37 -12.71 -17.48
C GLN A 383 1.01 -13.04 -16.89
N ALA A 384 1.32 -12.53 -15.70
CA ALA A 384 2.58 -12.77 -15.03
C ALA A 384 2.84 -14.27 -14.82
N ILE A 385 1.83 -15.04 -14.39
CA ILE A 385 1.94 -16.50 -14.18
C ILE A 385 2.05 -17.25 -15.52
N ALA A 386 1.31 -16.84 -16.54
CA ALA A 386 1.38 -17.48 -17.86
C ALA A 386 2.76 -17.33 -18.52
N GLU A 387 3.45 -16.23 -18.25
CA GLU A 387 4.79 -15.94 -18.78
C GLU A 387 5.92 -16.48 -17.88
N MET A 388 5.60 -17.09 -16.72
CA MET A 388 6.63 -17.70 -15.88
C MET A 388 7.32 -18.84 -16.63
N PRO A 389 8.66 -18.91 -16.63
CA PRO A 389 9.37 -20.01 -17.21
C PRO A 389 8.93 -21.33 -16.58
N LEU A 390 8.74 -22.35 -17.40
CA LEU A 390 8.60 -23.73 -16.92
C LEU A 390 9.87 -24.08 -16.14
N HIS A 391 9.73 -24.79 -15.02
CA HIS A 391 10.86 -25.17 -14.18
C HIS A 391 12.07 -25.59 -15.03
N ARG A 392 13.22 -24.97 -14.76
CA ARG A 392 14.49 -25.52 -15.23
C ARG A 392 14.62 -26.90 -14.61
N THR A 393 14.33 -27.92 -15.41
CA THR A 393 14.75 -29.32 -15.11
C THR A 393 16.27 -29.31 -15.13
N GLY A 394 16.88 -29.12 -13.96
CA GLY A 394 18.30 -29.36 -13.73
C GLY A 394 18.50 -30.80 -13.31
#